data_0239cafb2f51237f8fc83e5f9eef647c
#
_entry.id   0239cafb2f51237f8fc83e5f9eef647c
#
_cell.length_a   1.000
_cell.length_b   1.000
_cell.length_c   1.000
_cell.angle_alpha   90.00
_cell.angle_beta   90.00
_cell.angle_gamma   90.00
#
_symmetry.space_group_name_H-M   'P 1'
#
loop_
_entity.id
_entity.type
_entity.pdbx_description
1 polymer ?
#
loop_
_entity_poly.entity_id
_entity_poly.type
_entity_poly.pdbx_seq_one_letter_code
_entity_poly.pdbx_strand_id
1 'polypeptide(L)'
;RKFNQDALNDPRVKVINADAFSWVRTGPPREFDAVIVDLPDPDDVPTAKLYTIEFYDLVSHVMAPGARMVVQAGSPYFAPEAYWGIGESVAQAGFATTPYHVDVPSFGDWGYFLAGKGAAPEVKVSDAVAPRLSFMTPEVARASVVFPPDRDRGAVKNVEASTLLRPK
;
A
#
# COMPACT_ATOMS: atom_id res chain seq x y z
N ARG A 1 -20.95 10.49 -7.91
CA ARG A 1 -21.40 11.62 -7.08
C ARG A 1 -22.16 11.12 -5.86
N LYS A 2 -23.15 10.23 -6.01
CA LYS A 2 -23.98 9.76 -4.89
C LYS A 2 -23.18 9.03 -3.79
N PHE A 3 -22.13 8.29 -4.17
CA PHE A 3 -21.33 7.48 -3.23
C PHE A 3 -20.14 8.23 -2.64
N ASN A 4 -19.51 9.12 -3.40
CA ASN A 4 -18.34 9.89 -2.95
C ASN A 4 -18.68 11.30 -2.43
N GLN A 5 -19.98 11.63 -2.32
CA GLN A 5 -20.47 12.94 -1.85
C GLN A 5 -19.80 14.12 -2.58
N ASP A 6 -19.45 13.91 -3.85
CA ASP A 6 -18.79 14.89 -4.72
C ASP A 6 -17.40 15.35 -4.20
N ALA A 7 -16.71 14.47 -3.46
CA ALA A 7 -15.46 14.77 -2.77
C ALA A 7 -14.36 15.33 -3.69
N LEU A 8 -14.32 14.96 -4.97
CA LEU A 8 -13.32 15.48 -5.92
C LEU A 8 -13.48 16.98 -6.23
N ASN A 9 -14.65 17.57 -5.92
CA ASN A 9 -14.90 19.00 -6.07
C ASN A 9 -14.70 19.78 -4.76
N ASP A 10 -14.32 19.12 -3.67
CA ASP A 10 -13.99 19.79 -2.41
C ASP A 10 -12.74 20.67 -2.61
N PRO A 11 -12.74 21.93 -2.16
CA PRO A 11 -11.61 22.86 -2.34
C PRO A 11 -10.30 22.39 -1.67
N ARG A 12 -10.38 21.42 -0.76
CA ARG A 12 -9.19 20.78 -0.17
C ARG A 12 -8.57 19.70 -1.06
N VAL A 13 -9.28 19.27 -2.12
CA VAL A 13 -8.82 18.21 -3.02
C VAL A 13 -8.19 18.82 -4.26
N LYS A 14 -6.94 18.47 -4.52
CA LYS A 14 -6.24 18.82 -5.76
C LYS A 14 -6.07 17.56 -6.61
N VAL A 15 -6.77 17.52 -7.73
CA VAL A 15 -6.63 16.42 -8.70
C VAL A 15 -5.49 16.76 -9.67
N ILE A 16 -4.51 15.85 -9.77
CA ILE A 16 -3.39 15.97 -10.71
C ILE A 16 -3.41 14.75 -11.63
N ASN A 17 -3.58 14.98 -12.92
CA ASN A 17 -3.55 13.92 -13.93
C ASN A 17 -2.15 13.87 -14.56
N ALA A 18 -1.31 12.92 -14.10
CA ALA A 18 0.08 12.79 -14.50
C ALA A 18 0.57 11.34 -14.40
N ASP A 19 1.70 11.01 -15.02
CA ASP A 19 2.43 9.77 -14.74
C ASP A 19 2.95 9.79 -13.30
N ALA A 20 2.53 8.81 -12.50
CA ALA A 20 2.82 8.79 -11.06
C ALA A 20 4.32 8.72 -10.76
N PHE A 21 5.08 7.92 -11.53
CA PHE A 21 6.53 7.80 -11.34
C PHE A 21 7.24 9.15 -11.56
N SER A 22 6.89 9.83 -12.65
CA SER A 22 7.44 11.14 -12.98
C SER A 22 7.05 12.20 -11.95
N TRP A 23 5.80 12.13 -11.46
CA TRP A 23 5.31 13.08 -10.47
C TRP A 23 6.01 12.95 -9.12
N VAL A 24 6.15 11.74 -8.57
CA VAL A 24 6.85 11.57 -7.27
C VAL A 24 8.34 11.92 -7.37
N ARG A 25 8.96 11.73 -8.54
CA ARG A 25 10.38 12.10 -8.77
C ARG A 25 10.62 13.60 -8.68
N THR A 26 9.65 14.43 -9.03
CA THR A 26 9.75 15.90 -9.03
C THR A 26 8.86 16.56 -7.99
N GLY A 27 8.16 15.75 -7.20
CA GLY A 27 7.21 16.19 -6.19
C GLY A 27 7.86 16.95 -5.03
N PRO A 28 7.05 17.68 -4.25
CA PRO A 28 7.55 18.46 -3.12
C PRO A 28 8.12 17.54 -2.03
N PRO A 29 9.33 17.81 -1.53
CA PRO A 29 9.94 16.97 -0.53
C PRO A 29 9.25 17.14 0.83
N ARG A 30 9.00 15.99 1.52
CA ARG A 30 8.52 15.94 2.90
C ARG A 30 7.20 16.66 3.17
N GLU A 31 6.29 16.63 2.21
CA GLU A 31 5.01 17.35 2.31
C GLU A 31 3.87 16.48 2.86
N PHE A 32 3.87 15.16 2.57
CA PHE A 32 2.71 14.33 2.82
C PHE A 32 2.83 13.53 4.12
N ASP A 33 1.85 13.68 5.01
CA ASP A 33 1.73 12.89 6.26
C ASP A 33 1.17 11.48 6.01
N ALA A 34 0.44 11.30 4.91
CA ALA A 34 -0.07 10.00 4.49
C ALA A 34 0.00 9.86 2.97
N VAL A 35 0.42 8.69 2.51
CA VAL A 35 0.44 8.32 1.08
C VAL A 35 -0.35 7.02 0.90
N ILE A 36 -1.25 7.00 -0.07
CA ILE A 36 -2.00 5.80 -0.47
C ILE A 36 -1.58 5.47 -1.89
N VAL A 37 -0.96 4.30 -2.06
CA VAL A 37 -0.56 3.74 -3.35
C VAL A 37 -1.61 2.70 -3.72
N ASP A 38 -2.58 3.12 -4.53
CA ASP A 38 -3.67 2.30 -5.05
C ASP A 38 -3.60 2.37 -6.57
N LEU A 39 -2.85 1.46 -7.17
CA LEU A 39 -2.49 1.45 -8.58
C LEU A 39 -2.92 0.12 -9.21
N PRO A 40 -3.12 0.06 -10.54
CA PRO A 40 -3.36 -1.20 -11.24
C PRO A 40 -2.26 -2.22 -10.95
N ASP A 41 -2.61 -3.51 -10.95
CA ASP A 41 -1.64 -4.59 -10.75
C ASP A 41 -0.50 -4.52 -11.78
N PRO A 42 0.71 -5.00 -11.46
CA PRO A 42 1.89 -4.89 -12.32
C PRO A 42 1.88 -5.87 -13.49
N ASP A 43 0.79 -5.90 -14.26
CA ASP A 43 0.57 -6.83 -15.37
C ASP A 43 1.38 -6.50 -16.62
N ASP A 44 1.93 -5.30 -16.71
CA ASP A 44 2.76 -4.86 -17.83
C ASP A 44 3.95 -3.99 -17.35
N VAL A 45 4.92 -3.77 -18.24
CA VAL A 45 6.12 -2.98 -17.93
C VAL A 45 5.81 -1.56 -17.47
N PRO A 46 4.87 -0.83 -18.08
CA PRO A 46 4.48 0.51 -17.63
C PRO A 46 3.93 0.56 -16.20
N THR A 47 3.16 -0.44 -15.77
CA THR A 47 2.62 -0.52 -14.40
C THR A 47 3.63 -1.13 -13.43
N ALA A 48 4.40 -2.13 -13.86
CA ALA A 48 5.40 -2.78 -13.01
C ALA A 48 6.45 -1.82 -12.43
N LYS A 49 6.80 -0.73 -13.14
CA LYS A 49 7.72 0.31 -12.62
C LYS A 49 7.22 0.97 -11.32
N LEU A 50 5.89 0.97 -11.08
CA LEU A 50 5.25 1.58 -9.91
C LEU A 50 5.28 0.67 -8.66
N TYR A 51 5.87 -0.52 -8.78
CA TYR A 51 6.03 -1.50 -7.70
C TYR A 51 7.50 -1.82 -7.41
N THR A 52 8.41 -1.00 -7.94
CA THR A 52 9.85 -1.18 -7.80
C THR A 52 10.40 -0.50 -6.54
N ILE A 53 11.55 -0.97 -6.09
CA ILE A 53 12.32 -0.35 -4.99
C ILE A 53 12.51 1.14 -5.27
N GLU A 54 12.88 1.50 -6.50
CA GLU A 54 13.15 2.88 -6.89
C GLU A 54 11.91 3.77 -6.82
N PHE A 55 10.72 3.23 -7.15
CA PHE A 55 9.48 3.97 -6.99
C PHE A 55 9.19 4.27 -5.52
N TYR A 56 9.29 3.28 -4.65
CA TYR A 56 9.03 3.48 -3.21
C TYR A 56 10.09 4.36 -2.55
N ASP A 57 11.34 4.32 -3.02
CA ASP A 57 12.36 5.27 -2.57
C ASP A 57 11.97 6.71 -2.94
N LEU A 58 11.53 6.97 -4.18
CA LEU A 58 11.01 8.27 -4.59
C LEU A 58 9.79 8.70 -3.75
N VAL A 59 8.84 7.79 -3.48
CA VAL A 59 7.71 8.07 -2.59
C VAL A 59 8.20 8.49 -1.21
N SER A 60 9.25 7.86 -0.70
CA SER A 60 9.83 8.22 0.61
C SER A 60 10.31 9.67 0.70
N HIS A 61 10.75 10.27 -0.42
CA HIS A 61 11.23 11.66 -0.46
C HIS A 61 10.11 12.68 -0.30
N VAL A 62 8.91 12.36 -0.78
CA VAL A 62 7.75 13.25 -0.66
C VAL A 62 7.02 13.11 0.68
N MET A 63 7.31 12.06 1.44
CA MET A 63 6.71 11.80 2.76
C MET A 63 7.36 12.63 3.87
N ALA A 64 6.53 13.24 4.71
CA ALA A 64 6.98 13.94 5.92
C ALA A 64 7.60 12.97 6.96
N PRO A 65 8.42 13.46 7.89
CA PRO A 65 8.89 12.67 9.02
C PRO A 65 7.70 12.09 9.83
N GLY A 66 7.70 10.79 10.06
CA GLY A 66 6.61 10.11 10.78
C GLY A 66 5.39 9.77 9.93
N ALA A 67 5.37 10.14 8.65
CA ALA A 67 4.30 9.79 7.73
C ALA A 67 4.10 8.28 7.59
N ARG A 68 2.90 7.90 7.11
CA ARG A 68 2.53 6.51 6.83
C ARG A 68 2.19 6.34 5.36
N MET A 69 2.52 5.18 4.82
CA MET A 69 2.13 4.76 3.47
C MET A 69 1.28 3.49 3.55
N VAL A 70 0.25 3.41 2.73
CA VAL A 70 -0.48 2.17 2.46
C VAL A 70 -0.27 1.80 1.00
N VAL A 71 0.08 0.56 0.74
CA VAL A 71 0.26 0.02 -0.60
C VAL A 71 -0.76 -1.10 -0.82
N GLN A 72 -1.60 -0.98 -1.83
CA GLN A 72 -2.39 -2.08 -2.38
C GLN A 72 -1.43 -3.08 -3.05
N ALA A 73 -1.63 -4.37 -2.82
CA ALA A 73 -0.67 -5.39 -3.25
C ALA A 73 -1.32 -6.67 -3.84
N GLY A 74 -2.57 -6.57 -4.29
CA GLY A 74 -3.29 -7.72 -4.84
C GLY A 74 -3.70 -8.76 -3.79
N SER A 75 -4.02 -9.95 -4.25
CA SER A 75 -4.51 -11.01 -3.37
C SER A 75 -3.39 -11.90 -2.85
N PRO A 76 -3.20 -12.02 -1.52
CA PRO A 76 -2.27 -13.00 -0.96
C PRO A 76 -2.72 -14.44 -1.18
N TYR A 77 -3.98 -14.65 -1.58
CA TYR A 77 -4.53 -15.97 -1.91
C TYR A 77 -4.26 -16.38 -3.35
N PHE A 78 -4.56 -15.51 -4.32
CA PHE A 78 -4.43 -15.83 -5.74
C PHE A 78 -3.00 -15.64 -6.27
N ALA A 79 -2.26 -14.68 -5.73
CA ALA A 79 -0.92 -14.32 -6.18
C ALA A 79 0.05 -14.07 -5.00
N PRO A 80 0.30 -15.08 -4.14
CA PRO A 80 1.10 -14.89 -2.92
C PRO A 80 2.54 -14.43 -3.20
N GLU A 81 3.17 -14.91 -4.28
CA GLU A 81 4.53 -14.50 -4.65
C GLU A 81 4.58 -13.01 -5.02
N ALA A 82 3.61 -12.52 -5.82
CA ALA A 82 3.51 -11.12 -6.19
C ALA A 82 3.21 -10.24 -4.96
N TYR A 83 2.24 -10.63 -4.13
CA TYR A 83 1.91 -9.93 -2.89
C TYR A 83 3.14 -9.71 -2.01
N TRP A 84 3.85 -10.80 -1.66
CA TRP A 84 5.04 -10.70 -0.83
C TRP A 84 6.21 -10.04 -1.53
N GLY A 85 6.32 -10.14 -2.88
CA GLY A 85 7.31 -9.45 -3.69
C GLY A 85 7.15 -7.92 -3.63
N ILE A 86 5.91 -7.43 -3.65
CA ILE A 86 5.62 -6.00 -3.43
C ILE A 86 6.06 -5.59 -2.02
N GLY A 87 5.72 -6.37 -1.00
CA GLY A 87 6.19 -6.11 0.37
C GLY A 87 7.70 -6.06 0.50
N GLU A 88 8.41 -6.96 -0.19
CA GLU A 88 9.87 -6.96 -0.25
C GLU A 88 10.43 -5.70 -0.91
N SER A 89 9.81 -5.23 -2.01
CA SER A 89 10.20 -3.98 -2.68
C SER A 89 10.06 -2.78 -1.75
N VAL A 90 8.94 -2.70 -1.02
CA VAL A 90 8.69 -1.64 -0.02
C VAL A 90 9.73 -1.70 1.10
N ALA A 91 10.04 -2.90 1.60
CA ALA A 91 11.03 -3.09 2.67
C ALA A 91 12.44 -2.69 2.23
N GLN A 92 12.86 -3.09 1.03
CA GLN A 92 14.18 -2.74 0.49
C GLN A 92 14.31 -1.25 0.15
N ALA A 93 13.22 -0.53 -0.07
CA ALA A 93 13.18 0.94 -0.14
C ALA A 93 13.31 1.61 1.25
N GLY A 94 13.59 0.83 2.30
CA GLY A 94 13.87 1.31 3.66
C GLY A 94 12.65 1.61 4.51
N PHE A 95 11.51 0.99 4.20
CA PHE A 95 10.32 1.03 5.06
C PHE A 95 10.23 -0.21 5.95
N ALA A 96 9.78 -0.02 7.18
CA ALA A 96 9.26 -1.10 7.98
C ALA A 96 7.77 -1.30 7.64
N THR A 97 7.35 -2.55 7.41
CA THR A 97 6.03 -2.87 6.89
C THR A 97 5.25 -3.77 7.84
N THR A 98 3.93 -3.57 7.89
CA THR A 98 2.98 -4.49 8.47
C THR A 98 2.04 -4.97 7.37
N PRO A 99 2.13 -6.24 6.96
CA PRO A 99 1.21 -6.83 6.01
C PRO A 99 -0.17 -6.98 6.64
N TYR A 100 -1.22 -6.76 5.86
CA TYR A 100 -2.58 -7.05 6.28
C TYR A 100 -3.47 -7.35 5.08
N HIS A 101 -4.58 -8.03 5.31
CA HIS A 101 -5.54 -8.36 4.26
C HIS A 101 -6.97 -8.26 4.79
N VAL A 102 -7.90 -7.99 3.90
CA VAL A 102 -9.33 -7.92 4.19
C VAL A 102 -10.13 -8.50 3.04
N ASP A 103 -11.32 -9.00 3.34
CA ASP A 103 -12.25 -9.43 2.31
C ASP A 103 -12.90 -8.22 1.64
N VAL A 104 -12.66 -8.07 0.34
CA VAL A 104 -13.26 -7.02 -0.49
C VAL A 104 -14.34 -7.68 -1.36
N PRO A 105 -15.63 -7.28 -1.23
CA PRO A 105 -16.75 -8.01 -1.84
C PRO A 105 -16.62 -8.31 -3.34
N SER A 106 -15.90 -7.46 -4.09
CA SER A 106 -15.72 -7.62 -5.54
C SER A 106 -14.46 -8.39 -5.92
N PHE A 107 -13.50 -8.55 -4.99
CA PHE A 107 -12.16 -9.08 -5.25
C PHE A 107 -11.78 -10.27 -4.35
N GLY A 108 -12.55 -10.53 -3.28
CA GLY A 108 -12.22 -11.54 -2.28
C GLY A 108 -11.13 -11.07 -1.32
N ASP A 109 -10.26 -11.99 -0.90
CA ASP A 109 -9.16 -11.70 0.01
C ASP A 109 -8.11 -10.81 -0.65
N TRP A 110 -8.01 -9.55 -0.19
CA TRP A 110 -7.19 -8.52 -0.81
C TRP A 110 -6.18 -7.96 0.19
N GLY A 111 -4.94 -7.85 -0.26
CA GLY A 111 -3.80 -7.60 0.59
C GLY A 111 -3.22 -6.18 0.44
N TYR A 112 -2.64 -5.72 1.54
CA TYR A 112 -2.05 -4.39 1.67
C TYR A 112 -0.79 -4.45 2.54
N PHE A 113 0.06 -3.45 2.39
CA PHE A 113 1.16 -3.17 3.31
C PHE A 113 0.99 -1.78 3.92
N LEU A 114 0.85 -1.71 5.24
CA LEU A 114 1.00 -0.47 5.98
C LEU A 114 2.49 -0.26 6.26
N ALA A 115 3.04 0.87 5.85
CA ALA A 115 4.47 1.13 5.87
C ALA A 115 4.82 2.45 6.56
N GLY A 116 5.99 2.50 7.17
CA GLY A 116 6.53 3.70 7.80
C GLY A 116 8.06 3.63 7.91
N LYS A 117 8.71 4.76 8.13
CA LYS A 117 10.14 4.78 8.44
C LYS A 117 10.34 4.46 9.93
N GLY A 118 11.32 3.63 10.24
CA GLY A 118 11.64 3.20 11.60
C GLY A 118 10.89 1.93 12.00
N ALA A 119 10.07 1.96 13.04
CA ALA A 119 9.32 0.79 13.49
C ALA A 119 8.13 0.50 12.56
N ALA A 120 7.81 -0.79 12.36
CA ALA A 120 6.64 -1.21 11.62
C ALA A 120 5.36 -0.62 12.27
N PRO A 121 4.50 0.04 11.49
CA PRO A 121 3.29 0.64 12.04
C PRO A 121 2.25 -0.43 12.37
N GLU A 122 1.49 -0.21 13.44
CA GLU A 122 0.41 -1.10 13.86
C GLU A 122 -0.86 -0.85 13.02
N VAL A 123 -1.50 -1.91 12.55
CA VAL A 123 -2.83 -1.84 11.93
C VAL A 123 -3.86 -1.77 13.05
N LYS A 124 -4.41 -0.59 13.27
CA LYS A 124 -5.40 -0.34 14.32
C LYS A 124 -6.40 0.73 13.93
N VAL A 125 -7.57 0.65 14.54
CA VAL A 125 -8.61 1.68 14.47
C VAL A 125 -8.68 2.37 15.82
N SER A 126 -8.60 3.70 15.84
CA SER A 126 -8.73 4.46 17.08
C SER A 126 -10.18 4.50 17.56
N ASP A 127 -10.39 4.54 18.87
CA ASP A 127 -11.71 4.61 19.49
C ASP A 127 -12.51 5.84 19.04
N ALA A 128 -11.83 6.93 18.71
CA ALA A 128 -12.48 8.15 18.20
C ALA A 128 -13.08 7.99 16.79
N VAL A 129 -12.54 7.07 16.00
CA VAL A 129 -12.94 6.85 14.60
C VAL A 129 -13.84 5.63 14.47
N ALA A 130 -13.63 4.60 15.27
CA ALA A 130 -14.34 3.32 15.20
C ALA A 130 -15.88 3.45 15.09
N PRO A 131 -16.58 4.31 15.89
CA PRO A 131 -18.04 4.44 15.80
C PRO A 131 -18.55 5.02 14.46
N ARG A 132 -17.67 5.59 13.65
CA ARG A 132 -18.00 6.20 12.35
C ARG A 132 -17.77 5.26 11.18
N LEU A 133 -17.20 4.08 11.42
CA LEU A 133 -16.88 3.10 10.39
C LEU A 133 -17.89 1.95 10.41
N SER A 134 -18.33 1.54 9.25
CA SER A 134 -19.28 0.43 9.10
C SER A 134 -18.61 -0.92 8.85
N PHE A 135 -17.38 -0.93 8.32
CA PHE A 135 -16.66 -2.16 7.97
C PHE A 135 -15.48 -2.42 8.93
N MET A 136 -14.59 -1.44 9.09
CA MET A 136 -13.37 -1.62 9.86
C MET A 136 -13.62 -1.36 11.34
N THR A 137 -13.68 -2.42 12.14
CA THR A 137 -13.71 -2.35 13.61
C THR A 137 -12.33 -2.65 14.19
N PRO A 138 -12.08 -2.38 15.50
CA PRO A 138 -10.85 -2.80 16.16
C PRO A 138 -10.59 -4.32 16.05
N GLU A 139 -11.65 -5.14 16.07
CA GLU A 139 -11.57 -6.60 15.91
C GLU A 139 -11.14 -7.00 14.51
N VAL A 140 -11.76 -6.40 13.49
CA VAL A 140 -11.38 -6.61 12.07
C VAL A 140 -9.94 -6.18 11.84
N ALA A 141 -9.51 -5.04 12.37
CA ALA A 141 -8.12 -4.58 12.27
C ALA A 141 -7.14 -5.58 12.90
N ARG A 142 -7.45 -6.13 14.08
CA ARG A 142 -6.62 -7.18 14.70
C ARG A 142 -6.60 -8.48 13.90
N ALA A 143 -7.72 -8.89 13.33
CA ALA A 143 -7.81 -10.09 12.52
C ALA A 143 -7.09 -9.95 11.17
N SER A 144 -7.05 -8.76 10.60
CA SER A 144 -6.51 -8.52 9.27
C SER A 144 -5.00 -8.76 9.14
N VAL A 145 -4.26 -8.81 10.23
CA VAL A 145 -2.81 -9.09 10.22
C VAL A 145 -2.48 -10.57 10.43
N VAL A 146 -3.49 -11.44 10.53
CA VAL A 146 -3.33 -12.88 10.75
C VAL A 146 -3.45 -13.60 9.42
N PHE A 147 -2.33 -14.13 8.94
CA PHE A 147 -2.29 -14.94 7.71
C PHE A 147 -2.39 -16.42 8.04
N PRO A 148 -3.11 -17.21 7.23
CA PRO A 148 -3.04 -18.66 7.29
C PRO A 148 -1.62 -19.18 7.07
N PRO A 149 -1.18 -20.28 7.74
CA PRO A 149 0.19 -20.77 7.66
C PRO A 149 0.68 -21.10 6.24
N ASP A 150 -0.23 -21.40 5.32
CA ASP A 150 0.08 -21.72 3.92
C ASP A 150 0.31 -20.47 3.04
N ARG A 151 0.05 -19.28 3.55
CA ARG A 151 0.13 -17.99 2.84
C ARG A 151 0.95 -16.92 3.52
N ASP A 152 1.45 -17.21 4.72
CA ASP A 152 2.32 -16.27 5.38
C ASP A 152 3.66 -16.14 4.61
N ARG A 153 4.42 -15.12 4.96
CA ARG A 153 5.71 -14.85 4.30
C ARG A 153 6.67 -16.05 4.34
N GLY A 154 6.64 -16.84 5.40
CA GLY A 154 7.54 -17.99 5.60
C GLY A 154 7.21 -19.19 4.70
N ALA A 155 5.95 -19.34 4.32
CA ALA A 155 5.49 -20.42 3.44
C ALA A 155 5.74 -20.15 1.96
N VAL A 156 5.73 -18.86 1.55
CA VAL A 156 5.86 -18.47 0.15
C VAL A 156 7.32 -18.40 -0.25
N LYS A 157 7.67 -19.19 -1.28
CA LYS A 157 9.03 -19.26 -1.85
C LYS A 157 9.16 -18.30 -3.05
N ASN A 158 10.40 -18.11 -3.52
CA ASN A 158 10.74 -17.30 -4.71
C ASN A 158 10.27 -15.84 -4.64
N VAL A 159 10.16 -15.30 -3.43
CA VAL A 159 9.78 -13.90 -3.24
C VAL A 159 10.98 -13.01 -3.50
N GLU A 160 10.89 -12.20 -4.53
CA GLU A 160 11.94 -11.25 -4.94
C GLU A 160 11.36 -9.84 -5.05
N ALA A 161 12.16 -8.86 -4.66
CA ALA A 161 11.82 -7.46 -4.89
C ALA A 161 11.89 -7.09 -6.37
N SER A 162 11.04 -6.19 -6.80
CA SER A 162 11.03 -5.63 -8.14
C SER A 162 11.95 -4.42 -8.25
N THR A 163 12.71 -4.33 -9.33
CA THR A 163 13.55 -3.16 -9.67
C THR A 163 13.25 -2.69 -11.08
N LEU A 164 13.65 -1.46 -11.44
CA LEU A 164 13.50 -0.95 -12.80
C LEU A 164 14.24 -1.78 -13.84
N LEU A 165 15.34 -2.46 -13.46
CA LEU A 165 16.11 -3.33 -14.35
C LEU A 165 15.56 -4.76 -14.42
N ARG A 166 14.78 -5.18 -13.42
CA ARG A 166 14.15 -6.50 -13.32
C ARG A 166 12.75 -6.35 -12.72
N PRO A 167 11.80 -5.78 -13.47
CA PRO A 167 10.42 -5.68 -13.00
C PRO A 167 9.81 -7.09 -12.86
N LYS A 168 9.01 -7.26 -11.82
CA LYS A 168 8.35 -8.51 -11.43
C LYS A 168 6.85 -8.34 -11.45
#